data_8a09866ce96ff03a5ccaeb215aec1637
#
_entry.id   8a09866ce96ff03a5ccaeb215aec1637
#
_cell.length_a   1.000
_cell.length_b   1.000
_cell.length_c   1.000
_cell.angle_alpha   90.00
_cell.angle_beta   90.00
_cell.angle_gamma   90.00
#
_symmetry.space_group_name_H-M   'P 1'
#
loop_
_entity.id
_entity.type
_entity.pdbx_description
1 polymer ?
#
loop_
_entity_poly.entity_id
_entity_poly.type
_entity_poly.pdbx_seq_one_letter_code
_entity_poly.pdbx_strand_id
1 'polypeptide(L)'
;QTVGKTVDAETAEEWGLYEGQLVAMIHSGSRGLGHQVCSDHVRALERRYKQRGDVWVDDEWGYEIADRQLASAPFHSPQGQAYYDAMNAAANFAFANRSALAHRLREVLRLELGVDGEASTLYDVAHNIAKVEVHEIHGKDCTCCVHRKGATRAFSGDSHDMKSSEHLLGQPVLIPGDMGTGSWVMAGPKIGQNVAFGSSCHGAGRALSRSKAKQTIDGKALKKELESRGIRVHASTPNVLSEEAPDAYKDVDNVIELTKNAGLARPVVRLN
;
A
#
# COMPACT_ATOMS: atom_id res chain seq x y z
N GLN A 1 -7.55 15.78 4.94
CA GLN A 1 -8.56 15.54 3.90
C GLN A 1 -9.96 15.49 4.51
N THR A 2 -10.97 15.70 3.70
CA THR A 2 -12.37 15.52 4.08
C THR A 2 -13.01 14.46 3.20
N VAL A 3 -13.97 13.71 3.76
CA VAL A 3 -14.81 12.83 2.95
C VAL A 3 -15.64 13.69 2.01
N GLY A 4 -15.45 13.50 0.72
CA GLY A 4 -16.18 14.17 -0.33
C GLY A 4 -17.35 13.31 -0.82
N LYS A 5 -17.30 12.94 -2.12
CA LYS A 5 -18.36 12.14 -2.75
C LYS A 5 -18.45 10.73 -2.21
N THR A 6 -19.61 10.32 -1.71
CA THR A 6 -19.98 8.94 -1.39
C THR A 6 -20.51 8.24 -2.63
N VAL A 7 -19.96 7.04 -2.93
CA VAL A 7 -20.32 6.21 -4.09
C VAL A 7 -21.06 4.95 -3.66
N ASP A 8 -20.63 4.31 -2.57
CA ASP A 8 -21.29 3.16 -1.96
C ASP A 8 -21.75 3.53 -0.54
N ALA A 9 -23.00 3.97 -0.43
CA ALA A 9 -23.56 4.49 0.81
C ALA A 9 -23.65 3.42 1.91
N GLU A 10 -23.99 2.18 1.56
CA GLU A 10 -24.12 1.07 2.51
C GLU A 10 -22.77 0.76 3.18
N THR A 11 -21.71 0.64 2.38
CA THR A 11 -20.36 0.39 2.90
C THR A 11 -19.80 1.60 3.66
N ALA A 12 -20.08 2.82 3.20
CA ALA A 12 -19.67 4.04 3.89
C ALA A 12 -20.31 4.14 5.27
N GLU A 13 -21.61 3.85 5.38
CA GLU A 13 -22.36 3.84 6.65
C GLU A 13 -21.82 2.78 7.62
N GLU A 14 -21.60 1.54 7.16
CA GLU A 14 -20.98 0.47 7.97
C GLU A 14 -19.61 0.92 8.54
N TRP A 15 -18.83 1.64 7.75
CA TRP A 15 -17.49 2.10 8.16
C TRP A 15 -17.49 3.44 8.90
N GLY A 16 -18.64 4.03 9.14
CA GLY A 16 -18.79 5.33 9.80
C GLY A 16 -18.19 6.49 8.99
N LEU A 17 -18.21 6.41 7.66
CA LEU A 17 -17.76 7.46 6.74
C LEU A 17 -18.94 8.28 6.24
N TYR A 18 -18.88 9.60 6.39
CA TYR A 18 -19.93 10.53 5.93
C TYR A 18 -19.32 11.79 5.30
N GLU A 19 -20.03 12.39 4.37
CA GLU A 19 -19.57 13.58 3.65
C GLU A 19 -19.28 14.74 4.60
N GLY A 20 -18.17 15.42 4.39
CA GLY A 20 -17.67 16.50 5.25
C GLY A 20 -16.86 16.04 6.47
N GLN A 21 -16.81 14.74 6.77
CA GLN A 21 -16.00 14.21 7.87
C GLN A 21 -14.51 14.48 7.64
N LEU A 22 -13.82 14.96 8.69
CA LEU A 22 -12.36 15.11 8.67
C LEU A 22 -11.69 13.73 8.80
N VAL A 23 -10.78 13.44 7.91
CA VAL A 23 -10.02 12.20 7.90
C VAL A 23 -8.51 12.46 7.74
N ALA A 24 -7.70 11.58 8.30
CA ALA A 24 -6.24 11.61 8.16
C ALA A 24 -5.72 10.27 7.64
N MET A 25 -4.80 10.32 6.67
CA MET A 25 -4.14 9.15 6.13
C MET A 25 -2.67 9.17 6.51
N ILE A 26 -2.19 8.11 7.15
CA ILE A 26 -0.79 7.92 7.52
C ILE A 26 -0.18 6.91 6.57
N HIS A 27 0.80 7.33 5.76
CA HIS A 27 1.52 6.44 4.84
C HIS A 27 2.98 6.32 5.28
N SER A 28 3.28 5.30 6.07
CA SER A 28 4.63 5.03 6.60
C SER A 28 4.84 3.52 6.75
N GLY A 29 6.10 3.09 6.76
CA GLY A 29 6.47 1.68 6.83
C GLY A 29 7.53 1.41 7.91
N SER A 30 8.31 0.35 7.72
CA SER A 30 9.38 -0.10 8.62
C SER A 30 10.63 0.78 8.61
N ARG A 31 10.62 1.86 7.86
CA ARG A 31 11.73 2.81 7.72
C ARG A 31 13.05 2.10 7.37
N GLY A 32 14.15 2.53 7.94
CA GLY A 32 15.47 1.95 7.68
C GLY A 32 15.60 0.46 8.02
N LEU A 33 14.85 -0.03 9.01
CA LEU A 33 14.92 -1.43 9.44
C LEU A 33 14.56 -2.39 8.30
N GLY A 34 13.37 -2.26 7.71
CA GLY A 34 12.94 -3.16 6.64
C GLY A 34 13.76 -2.99 5.36
N HIS A 35 14.25 -1.79 5.09
CA HIS A 35 15.18 -1.57 3.97
C HIS A 35 16.49 -2.34 4.17
N GLN A 36 17.05 -2.30 5.38
CA GLN A 36 18.28 -3.03 5.70
C GLN A 36 18.05 -4.54 5.64
N VAL A 37 16.98 -5.05 6.26
CA VAL A 37 16.58 -6.47 6.20
C VAL A 37 16.50 -6.95 4.75
N CYS A 38 15.76 -6.22 3.90
CA CYS A 38 15.64 -6.56 2.49
C CYS A 38 17.01 -6.60 1.80
N SER A 39 17.84 -5.59 1.99
CA SER A 39 19.15 -5.49 1.35
C SER A 39 20.08 -6.64 1.76
N ASP A 40 20.07 -7.04 3.02
CA ASP A 40 20.96 -8.10 3.53
C ASP A 40 20.54 -9.46 2.98
N HIS A 41 19.25 -9.78 2.98
CA HIS A 41 18.73 -11.04 2.45
C HIS A 41 18.86 -11.11 0.91
N VAL A 42 18.57 -10.03 0.18
CA VAL A 42 18.77 -9.98 -1.27
C VAL A 42 20.22 -10.25 -1.63
N ARG A 43 21.17 -9.57 -0.98
CA ARG A 43 22.60 -9.82 -1.22
C ARG A 43 23.02 -11.26 -0.90
N ALA A 44 22.46 -11.86 0.16
CA ALA A 44 22.75 -13.25 0.52
C ALA A 44 22.23 -14.22 -0.55
N LEU A 45 21.02 -14.01 -1.06
CA LEU A 45 20.44 -14.82 -2.13
C LEU A 45 21.17 -14.60 -3.46
N GLU A 46 21.44 -13.36 -3.85
CA GLU A 46 22.14 -13.04 -5.09
C GLU A 46 23.53 -13.67 -5.18
N ARG A 47 24.25 -13.87 -4.07
CA ARG A 47 25.58 -14.52 -4.05
C ARG A 47 25.55 -15.99 -4.41
N ARG A 48 24.38 -16.64 -4.30
CA ARG A 48 24.20 -18.04 -4.66
C ARG A 48 24.13 -18.23 -6.17
N TYR A 49 23.59 -17.24 -6.89
CA TYR A 49 23.39 -17.31 -8.33
C TYR A 49 24.66 -16.99 -9.10
N LYS A 50 25.02 -17.86 -10.03
CA LYS A 50 26.19 -17.72 -10.93
C LYS A 50 25.71 -17.37 -12.32
N GLN A 51 26.36 -16.42 -12.96
CA GLN A 51 26.05 -16.07 -14.34
C GLN A 51 26.49 -17.18 -15.29
N ARG A 52 25.57 -17.60 -16.15
CA ARG A 52 25.82 -18.56 -17.24
C ARG A 52 25.22 -18.03 -18.54
N GLY A 53 26.03 -17.40 -19.38
CA GLY A 53 25.54 -16.66 -20.55
C GLY A 53 24.63 -15.50 -20.13
N ASP A 54 23.39 -15.48 -20.63
CA ASP A 54 22.42 -14.42 -20.36
C ASP A 54 21.51 -14.71 -19.16
N VAL A 55 21.77 -15.78 -18.41
CA VAL A 55 20.95 -16.20 -17.26
C VAL A 55 21.80 -16.33 -15.99
N TRP A 56 21.11 -16.30 -14.85
CA TRP A 56 21.69 -16.55 -13.53
C TRP A 56 21.12 -17.85 -12.98
N VAL A 57 22.00 -18.74 -12.49
CA VAL A 57 21.64 -20.11 -12.07
C VAL A 57 22.07 -20.34 -10.62
N ASP A 58 21.17 -20.88 -9.80
CA ASP A 58 21.49 -21.53 -8.53
C ASP A 58 21.56 -23.04 -8.75
N ASP A 59 22.76 -23.60 -8.59
CA ASP A 59 23.02 -25.00 -8.89
C ASP A 59 22.40 -25.97 -7.87
N GLU A 60 22.18 -25.52 -6.64
CA GLU A 60 21.64 -26.37 -5.58
C GLU A 60 20.12 -26.50 -5.68
N TRP A 61 19.42 -25.39 -5.98
CA TRP A 61 17.96 -25.38 -6.09
C TRP A 61 17.46 -25.58 -7.52
N GLY A 62 18.36 -25.56 -8.50
CA GLY A 62 18.00 -25.70 -9.91
C GLY A 62 17.21 -24.53 -10.47
N TYR A 63 17.31 -23.33 -9.86
CA TYR A 63 16.64 -22.14 -10.34
C TYR A 63 17.45 -21.39 -11.37
N GLU A 64 16.78 -21.01 -12.45
CA GLU A 64 17.33 -20.15 -13.51
C GLU A 64 16.49 -18.88 -13.60
N ILE A 65 17.14 -17.72 -13.57
CA ILE A 65 16.50 -16.40 -13.62
C ILE A 65 17.17 -15.51 -14.66
N ALA A 66 16.39 -14.71 -15.36
CA ALA A 66 16.87 -13.78 -16.38
C ALA A 66 17.52 -12.53 -15.78
N ASP A 67 17.09 -12.12 -14.59
CA ASP A 67 17.60 -10.95 -13.87
C ASP A 67 17.99 -11.36 -12.45
N ARG A 68 19.21 -11.00 -12.03
CA ARG A 68 19.72 -11.26 -10.69
C ARG A 68 18.83 -10.71 -9.56
N GLN A 69 18.08 -9.64 -9.82
CA GLN A 69 17.11 -9.08 -8.88
C GLN A 69 15.92 -10.02 -8.59
N LEU A 70 15.73 -11.06 -9.42
CA LEU A 70 14.74 -12.12 -9.22
C LEU A 70 15.27 -13.28 -8.36
N ALA A 71 16.45 -13.13 -7.74
CA ALA A 71 17.01 -14.14 -6.85
C ALA A 71 16.01 -14.54 -5.79
N SER A 72 15.72 -15.83 -5.71
CA SER A 72 14.68 -16.42 -4.86
C SER A 72 15.21 -17.64 -4.12
N ALA A 73 14.49 -18.08 -3.11
CA ALA A 73 14.78 -19.29 -2.35
C ALA A 73 13.51 -20.13 -2.24
N PRO A 74 13.60 -21.46 -2.18
CA PRO A 74 12.47 -22.30 -1.82
C PRO A 74 11.92 -21.86 -0.48
N PHE A 75 10.58 -21.69 -0.39
CA PHE A 75 9.93 -21.15 0.80
C PHE A 75 10.32 -21.90 2.10
N HIS A 76 10.40 -23.22 2.05
CA HIS A 76 10.75 -24.09 3.19
C HIS A 76 12.26 -24.31 3.40
N SER A 77 13.11 -23.67 2.59
CA SER A 77 14.56 -23.70 2.84
C SER A 77 14.92 -22.84 4.08
N PRO A 78 16.06 -23.10 4.74
CA PRO A 78 16.52 -22.22 5.83
C PRO A 78 16.62 -20.75 5.43
N GLN A 79 17.05 -20.47 4.19
CA GLN A 79 17.18 -19.13 3.66
C GLN A 79 15.82 -18.48 3.41
N GLY A 80 14.87 -19.24 2.86
CA GLY A 80 13.49 -18.76 2.63
C GLY A 80 12.78 -18.42 3.95
N GLN A 81 12.89 -19.30 4.95
CA GLN A 81 12.30 -19.06 6.26
C GLN A 81 12.98 -17.89 6.99
N ALA A 82 14.31 -17.81 6.99
CA ALA A 82 15.03 -16.70 7.62
C ALA A 82 14.61 -15.34 7.01
N TYR A 83 14.44 -15.27 5.68
CA TYR A 83 13.95 -14.06 5.03
C TYR A 83 12.49 -13.76 5.40
N TYR A 84 11.63 -14.77 5.39
CA TYR A 84 10.22 -14.61 5.72
C TYR A 84 10.03 -14.11 7.16
N ASP A 85 10.75 -14.66 8.13
CA ASP A 85 10.71 -14.26 9.54
C ASP A 85 11.23 -12.82 9.73
N ALA A 86 12.34 -12.47 9.09
CA ALA A 86 12.91 -11.13 9.15
C ALA A 86 11.97 -10.08 8.49
N MET A 87 11.31 -10.44 7.39
CA MET A 87 10.30 -9.61 6.74
C MET A 87 9.10 -9.40 7.66
N ASN A 88 8.61 -10.44 8.33
CA ASN A 88 7.49 -10.34 9.28
C ASN A 88 7.84 -9.47 10.49
N ALA A 89 9.07 -9.59 11.03
CA ALA A 89 9.55 -8.71 12.09
C ALA A 89 9.57 -7.24 11.64
N ALA A 90 10.06 -6.96 10.44
CA ALA A 90 10.04 -5.62 9.87
C ALA A 90 8.61 -5.10 9.60
N ALA A 91 7.68 -5.98 9.21
CA ALA A 91 6.26 -5.63 9.02
C ALA A 91 5.61 -5.28 10.37
N ASN A 92 5.87 -6.05 11.43
CA ASN A 92 5.38 -5.75 12.78
C ASN A 92 5.91 -4.41 13.29
N PHE A 93 7.18 -4.10 13.03
CA PHE A 93 7.73 -2.79 13.32
C PHE A 93 7.00 -1.67 12.56
N ALA A 94 6.64 -1.91 11.29
CA ALA A 94 5.89 -0.93 10.50
C ALA A 94 4.49 -0.67 11.09
N PHE A 95 3.78 -1.71 11.54
CA PHE A 95 2.50 -1.56 12.25
C PHE A 95 2.66 -0.76 13.55
N ALA A 96 3.65 -1.09 14.37
CA ALA A 96 3.96 -0.35 15.60
C ALA A 96 4.30 1.13 15.32
N ASN A 97 5.08 1.41 14.26
CA ASN A 97 5.40 2.78 13.84
C ASN A 97 4.15 3.57 13.45
N ARG A 98 3.24 3.01 12.64
CA ARG A 98 1.99 3.67 12.28
C ARG A 98 1.06 3.87 13.47
N SER A 99 0.98 2.91 14.38
CA SER A 99 0.23 3.03 15.64
C SER A 99 0.75 4.20 16.50
N ALA A 100 2.07 4.34 16.63
CA ALA A 100 2.69 5.46 17.34
C ALA A 100 2.40 6.80 16.65
N LEU A 101 2.46 6.86 15.31
CA LEU A 101 2.10 8.05 14.55
C LEU A 101 0.63 8.41 14.70
N ALA A 102 -0.27 7.44 14.70
CA ALA A 102 -1.71 7.64 14.92
C ALA A 102 -1.99 8.16 16.34
N HIS A 103 -1.27 7.64 17.36
CA HIS A 103 -1.37 8.15 18.72
C HIS A 103 -0.96 9.63 18.80
N ARG A 104 0.19 9.98 18.21
CA ARG A 104 0.65 11.39 18.14
C ARG A 104 -0.33 12.28 17.39
N LEU A 105 -0.90 11.81 16.29
CA LEU A 105 -1.91 12.56 15.56
C LEU A 105 -3.15 12.85 16.45
N ARG A 106 -3.64 11.86 17.19
CA ARG A 106 -4.76 12.04 18.12
C ARG A 106 -4.46 13.08 19.20
N GLU A 107 -3.24 13.06 19.76
CA GLU A 107 -2.79 14.07 20.73
C GLU A 107 -2.85 15.48 20.12
N VAL A 108 -2.32 15.66 18.91
CA VAL A 108 -2.34 16.97 18.21
C VAL A 108 -3.76 17.41 17.90
N LEU A 109 -4.62 16.54 17.37
CA LEU A 109 -6.01 16.88 17.08
C LEU A 109 -6.77 17.31 18.33
N ARG A 110 -6.57 16.64 19.46
CA ARG A 110 -7.19 17.02 20.74
C ARG A 110 -6.70 18.39 21.22
N LEU A 111 -5.40 18.67 21.13
CA LEU A 111 -4.81 19.93 21.61
C LEU A 111 -5.17 21.12 20.74
N GLU A 112 -5.12 20.96 19.41
CA GLU A 112 -5.29 22.07 18.46
C GLU A 112 -6.75 22.34 18.08
N LEU A 113 -7.59 21.31 18.04
CA LEU A 113 -8.98 21.44 17.62
C LEU A 113 -9.97 21.40 18.80
N GLY A 114 -9.51 21.11 20.02
CA GLY A 114 -10.36 20.98 21.20
C GLY A 114 -11.44 19.88 21.03
N VAL A 115 -11.17 18.89 20.18
CA VAL A 115 -12.15 17.84 19.89
C VAL A 115 -11.99 16.73 20.94
N ASP A 116 -12.99 16.57 21.79
CA ASP A 116 -13.06 15.47 22.76
C ASP A 116 -13.48 14.12 22.12
N GLY A 117 -13.51 14.06 20.80
CA GLY A 117 -13.88 12.87 20.04
C GLY A 117 -12.69 11.93 19.81
N GLU A 118 -12.92 10.63 19.95
CA GLU A 118 -11.95 9.61 19.57
C GLU A 118 -11.82 9.55 18.05
N ALA A 119 -10.63 9.89 17.51
CA ALA A 119 -10.30 9.58 16.14
C ALA A 119 -10.01 8.08 16.03
N SER A 120 -11.01 7.29 15.60
CA SER A 120 -10.86 5.85 15.35
C SER A 120 -9.94 5.57 14.17
N THR A 121 -9.36 4.38 14.13
CA THR A 121 -8.62 3.89 12.96
C THR A 121 -9.57 3.09 12.10
N LEU A 122 -9.88 3.57 10.90
CA LEU A 122 -10.67 2.80 9.94
C LEU A 122 -9.96 1.50 9.56
N TYR A 123 -8.71 1.59 9.13
CA TYR A 123 -7.95 0.42 8.69
C TYR A 123 -6.43 0.69 8.70
N ASP A 124 -5.65 -0.38 8.92
CA ASP A 124 -4.19 -0.39 8.80
C ASP A 124 -3.74 -1.58 7.93
N VAL A 125 -3.01 -1.31 6.86
CA VAL A 125 -2.64 -2.30 5.85
C VAL A 125 -1.20 -2.11 5.36
N ALA A 126 -0.55 -3.23 5.00
CA ALA A 126 0.75 -3.23 4.33
C ALA A 126 0.57 -3.51 2.83
N HIS A 127 1.38 -2.85 1.98
CA HIS A 127 1.36 -2.99 0.52
C HIS A 127 2.70 -3.45 -0.09
N ASN A 128 3.67 -3.80 0.74
CA ASN A 128 4.96 -4.39 0.35
C ASN A 128 5.27 -5.51 1.34
N ILE A 129 4.69 -6.68 1.12
CA ILE A 129 4.76 -7.82 2.05
C ILE A 129 4.42 -9.11 1.30
N ALA A 130 4.93 -10.25 1.78
CA ALA A 130 4.44 -11.57 1.41
C ALA A 130 3.65 -12.18 2.57
N LYS A 131 2.56 -12.86 2.26
CA LYS A 131 1.72 -13.57 3.24
C LYS A 131 1.37 -14.96 2.75
N VAL A 132 1.35 -15.92 3.66
CA VAL A 132 0.80 -17.25 3.39
C VAL A 132 -0.71 -17.15 3.49
N GLU A 133 -1.40 -17.49 2.42
CA GLU A 133 -2.85 -17.38 2.25
C GLU A 133 -3.38 -18.62 1.52
N VAL A 134 -4.65 -18.95 1.69
CA VAL A 134 -5.32 -20.01 0.94
C VAL A 134 -6.15 -19.38 -0.17
N HIS A 135 -5.93 -19.83 -1.39
CA HIS A 135 -6.65 -19.36 -2.57
C HIS A 135 -7.15 -20.54 -3.40
N GLU A 136 -8.34 -20.39 -3.96
CA GLU A 136 -8.85 -21.35 -4.92
C GLU A 136 -8.13 -21.19 -6.27
N ILE A 137 -7.47 -22.25 -6.75
CA ILE A 137 -6.79 -22.31 -8.04
C ILE A 137 -7.32 -23.53 -8.79
N HIS A 138 -7.97 -23.30 -9.92
CA HIS A 138 -8.60 -24.34 -10.72
C HIS A 138 -9.55 -25.25 -9.91
N GLY A 139 -10.37 -24.64 -9.05
CA GLY A 139 -11.34 -25.36 -8.22
C GLY A 139 -10.76 -26.15 -7.04
N LYS A 140 -9.50 -25.85 -6.65
CA LYS A 140 -8.82 -26.48 -5.50
C LYS A 140 -8.21 -25.42 -4.59
N ASP A 141 -8.36 -25.61 -3.30
CA ASP A 141 -7.69 -24.78 -2.30
C ASP A 141 -6.18 -25.04 -2.31
N CYS A 142 -5.41 -23.99 -2.55
CA CYS A 142 -3.97 -24.02 -2.59
C CYS A 142 -3.40 -23.02 -1.56
N THR A 143 -2.47 -23.49 -0.73
CA THR A 143 -1.70 -22.61 0.15
C THR A 143 -0.61 -21.92 -0.66
N CYS A 144 -0.65 -20.58 -0.73
CA CYS A 144 0.23 -19.75 -1.53
C CYS A 144 0.96 -18.73 -0.66
N CYS A 145 2.23 -18.48 -0.95
CA CYS A 145 2.94 -17.30 -0.42
C CYS A 145 2.71 -16.13 -1.40
N VAL A 146 1.70 -15.30 -1.12
CA VAL A 146 1.30 -14.21 -2.00
C VAL A 146 2.17 -12.97 -1.75
N HIS A 147 2.97 -12.61 -2.75
CA HIS A 147 3.83 -11.43 -2.73
C HIS A 147 3.08 -10.22 -3.27
N ARG A 148 2.96 -9.17 -2.46
CA ARG A 148 2.39 -7.87 -2.88
C ARG A 148 3.46 -6.80 -2.84
N LYS A 149 3.69 -6.15 -3.98
CA LYS A 149 4.59 -5.01 -4.14
C LYS A 149 3.85 -3.90 -4.87
N GLY A 150 3.53 -2.84 -4.13
CA GLY A 150 2.66 -1.80 -4.68
C GLY A 150 1.23 -2.28 -4.89
N ALA A 151 0.81 -3.27 -4.13
CA ALA A 151 -0.53 -3.82 -4.08
C ALA A 151 -0.91 -4.14 -2.64
N THR A 152 -2.19 -4.11 -2.31
CA THR A 152 -2.71 -4.45 -1.00
C THR A 152 -3.76 -5.55 -1.10
N ARG A 153 -4.10 -6.17 0.03
CA ARG A 153 -5.22 -7.09 0.08
C ARG A 153 -6.54 -6.36 -0.17
N ALA A 154 -7.44 -7.03 -0.87
CA ALA A 154 -8.80 -6.60 -1.14
C ALA A 154 -9.73 -7.82 -1.09
N PHE A 155 -9.80 -8.45 0.08
CA PHE A 155 -10.61 -9.63 0.29
C PHE A 155 -12.10 -9.25 0.31
N SER A 156 -12.92 -10.20 -0.13
CA SER A 156 -14.37 -10.07 -0.03
C SER A 156 -14.86 -10.18 1.41
N GLY A 157 -16.04 -9.65 1.68
CA GLY A 157 -16.65 -9.71 3.01
C GLY A 157 -16.97 -11.14 3.46
N ASP A 158 -17.23 -12.06 2.54
CA ASP A 158 -17.47 -13.48 2.80
C ASP A 158 -16.20 -14.33 2.93
N SER A 159 -15.01 -13.74 2.73
CA SER A 159 -13.73 -14.44 2.89
C SER A 159 -13.56 -14.96 4.32
N HIS A 160 -12.97 -16.14 4.45
CA HIS A 160 -12.66 -16.73 5.76
C HIS A 160 -11.83 -15.77 6.64
N ASP A 161 -10.86 -15.07 6.05
CA ASP A 161 -9.98 -14.13 6.75
C ASP A 161 -10.69 -12.86 7.24
N MET A 162 -11.91 -12.58 6.73
CA MET A 162 -12.72 -11.41 7.10
C MET A 162 -13.80 -11.73 8.12
N LYS A 163 -14.10 -13.00 8.42
CA LYS A 163 -15.19 -13.43 9.33
C LYS A 163 -15.12 -12.86 10.74
N SER A 164 -13.93 -12.50 11.20
CA SER A 164 -13.71 -11.89 12.53
C SER A 164 -13.49 -10.37 12.46
N SER A 165 -13.65 -9.75 11.30
CA SER A 165 -13.46 -8.31 11.11
C SER A 165 -14.79 -7.57 11.21
N GLU A 166 -14.71 -6.27 11.47
CA GLU A 166 -15.86 -5.35 11.44
C GLU A 166 -16.23 -4.92 10.01
N HIS A 167 -15.53 -5.41 8.99
CA HIS A 167 -15.69 -5.00 7.59
C HIS A 167 -16.36 -6.08 6.75
N LEU A 168 -17.62 -6.38 7.06
CA LEU A 168 -18.39 -7.47 6.43
C LEU A 168 -18.75 -7.21 4.97
N LEU A 169 -18.73 -5.97 4.52
CA LEU A 169 -19.00 -5.60 3.11
C LEU A 169 -17.74 -5.58 2.24
N GLY A 170 -16.62 -6.11 2.73
CA GLY A 170 -15.34 -6.20 2.02
C GLY A 170 -14.21 -5.48 2.74
N GLN A 171 -12.99 -5.91 2.50
CA GLN A 171 -11.81 -5.35 3.13
C GLN A 171 -11.55 -3.92 2.64
N PRO A 172 -11.27 -2.94 3.54
CA PRO A 172 -10.91 -1.59 3.14
C PRO A 172 -9.62 -1.55 2.32
N VAL A 173 -9.64 -0.80 1.23
CA VAL A 173 -8.51 -0.58 0.32
C VAL A 173 -8.25 0.92 0.24
N LEU A 174 -7.11 1.36 0.75
CA LEU A 174 -6.74 2.78 0.79
C LEU A 174 -5.91 3.12 -0.44
N ILE A 175 -6.39 4.08 -1.24
CA ILE A 175 -5.72 4.54 -2.46
C ILE A 175 -5.34 6.00 -2.29
N PRO A 176 -4.15 6.31 -1.74
CA PRO A 176 -3.66 7.66 -1.70
C PRO A 176 -3.46 8.20 -3.11
N GLY A 177 -3.93 9.42 -3.33
CA GLY A 177 -3.53 10.24 -4.47
C GLY A 177 -2.16 10.87 -4.24
N ASP A 178 -1.93 12.01 -4.84
CA ASP A 178 -0.75 12.84 -4.65
C ASP A 178 -1.06 14.09 -3.79
N MET A 179 -0.11 15.02 -3.69
CA MET A 179 -0.28 16.25 -2.90
C MET A 179 -1.32 17.22 -3.46
N GLY A 180 -1.68 17.11 -4.72
CA GLY A 180 -2.59 18.03 -5.43
C GLY A 180 -3.93 17.41 -5.79
N THR A 181 -4.11 16.11 -5.60
CA THR A 181 -5.32 15.37 -5.92
C THR A 181 -5.93 14.73 -4.67
N GLY A 182 -7.16 14.29 -4.79
CA GLY A 182 -7.83 13.55 -3.72
C GLY A 182 -7.29 12.12 -3.58
N SER A 183 -7.81 11.44 -2.58
CA SER A 183 -7.55 10.01 -2.33
C SER A 183 -8.87 9.23 -2.42
N TRP A 184 -8.80 7.91 -2.40
CA TRP A 184 -9.98 7.07 -2.38
C TRP A 184 -9.91 6.02 -1.26
N VAL A 185 -11.06 5.75 -0.69
CA VAL A 185 -11.29 4.54 0.09
C VAL A 185 -12.17 3.63 -0.76
N MET A 186 -11.67 2.45 -1.02
CA MET A 186 -12.37 1.39 -1.76
C MET A 186 -12.62 0.20 -0.84
N ALA A 187 -13.43 -0.75 -1.27
CA ALA A 187 -13.68 -2.03 -0.62
C ALA A 187 -13.33 -3.18 -1.56
N GLY A 188 -12.87 -4.28 -1.03
CA GLY A 188 -12.86 -5.55 -1.74
C GLY A 188 -14.27 -5.94 -2.24
N PRO A 189 -14.42 -7.00 -3.03
CA PRO A 189 -15.74 -7.49 -3.44
C PRO A 189 -16.64 -7.77 -2.24
N LYS A 190 -17.96 -7.63 -2.39
CA LYS A 190 -18.90 -8.05 -1.33
C LYS A 190 -18.87 -9.56 -1.15
N ILE A 191 -18.82 -10.28 -2.26
CA ILE A 191 -18.86 -11.76 -2.32
C ILE A 191 -17.83 -12.23 -3.35
N GLY A 192 -17.18 -13.33 -3.04
CA GLY A 192 -16.22 -14.01 -3.91
C GLY A 192 -14.88 -13.30 -4.03
N GLN A 193 -13.86 -14.06 -4.37
CA GLN A 193 -12.50 -13.55 -4.51
C GLN A 193 -12.27 -12.95 -5.90
N ASN A 194 -11.57 -11.81 -5.99
CA ASN A 194 -11.14 -11.26 -7.27
C ASN A 194 -10.01 -12.11 -7.90
N VAL A 195 -9.85 -11.99 -9.23
CA VAL A 195 -8.90 -12.80 -10.03
C VAL A 195 -7.42 -12.55 -9.71
N ALA A 196 -7.11 -11.52 -8.91
CA ALA A 196 -5.75 -11.14 -8.55
C ALA A 196 -5.36 -11.61 -7.13
N PHE A 197 -5.74 -12.81 -6.73
CA PHE A 197 -5.48 -13.36 -5.39
C PHE A 197 -5.95 -12.41 -4.28
N GLY A 198 -7.18 -11.88 -4.39
CA GLY A 198 -7.71 -10.93 -3.41
C GLY A 198 -6.82 -9.69 -3.27
N SER A 199 -6.29 -9.16 -4.36
CA SER A 199 -5.40 -8.00 -4.34
C SER A 199 -5.98 -6.84 -5.15
N SER A 200 -5.59 -5.61 -4.77
CA SER A 200 -5.90 -4.37 -5.49
C SER A 200 -4.68 -3.46 -5.53
N CYS A 201 -4.72 -2.41 -6.34
CA CYS A 201 -3.69 -1.38 -6.31
C CYS A 201 -3.64 -0.70 -4.93
N HIS A 202 -2.50 -0.06 -4.60
CA HIS A 202 -2.28 0.62 -3.32
C HIS A 202 -2.20 2.15 -3.44
N GLY A 203 -2.32 2.70 -4.65
CA GLY A 203 -2.19 4.13 -4.93
C GLY A 203 -2.24 4.41 -6.43
N ALA A 204 -2.16 5.67 -6.81
CA ALA A 204 -2.19 6.11 -8.21
C ALA A 204 -1.04 5.54 -9.06
N GLY A 205 0.10 5.24 -8.42
CA GLY A 205 1.31 4.84 -9.14
C GLY A 205 2.02 6.02 -9.82
N ARG A 206 3.31 5.86 -10.09
CA ARG A 206 4.13 6.94 -10.66
C ARG A 206 4.10 6.92 -12.20
N ALA A 207 4.05 8.09 -12.79
CA ALA A 207 4.28 8.34 -14.22
C ALA A 207 5.76 8.69 -14.49
N LEU A 208 6.43 9.36 -13.53
CA LEU A 208 7.84 9.72 -13.62
C LEU A 208 8.67 9.02 -12.54
N SER A 209 9.93 8.69 -12.86
CA SER A 209 10.88 8.27 -11.83
C SER A 209 11.19 9.44 -10.88
N ARG A 210 11.62 9.14 -9.63
CA ARG A 210 12.02 10.18 -8.67
C ARG A 210 13.11 11.09 -9.23
N SER A 211 14.12 10.50 -9.89
CA SER A 211 15.20 11.27 -10.51
C SER A 211 14.69 12.21 -11.61
N LYS A 212 13.76 11.74 -12.46
CA LYS A 212 13.18 12.56 -13.51
C LYS A 212 12.34 13.71 -12.95
N ALA A 213 11.51 13.44 -11.94
CA ALA A 213 10.70 14.45 -11.28
C ALA A 213 11.59 15.56 -10.65
N LYS A 214 12.68 15.20 -9.95
CA LYS A 214 13.66 16.19 -9.43
C LYS A 214 14.28 17.08 -10.49
N GLN A 215 14.51 16.53 -11.69
CA GLN A 215 15.14 17.27 -12.79
C GLN A 215 14.17 18.21 -13.52
N THR A 216 12.87 17.90 -13.51
CA THR A 216 11.88 18.58 -14.34
C THR A 216 10.93 19.48 -13.55
N ILE A 217 10.80 19.30 -12.24
CA ILE A 217 9.82 19.99 -11.40
C ILE A 217 10.52 20.87 -10.37
N ASP A 218 10.19 22.17 -10.36
CA ASP A 218 10.66 23.10 -9.31
C ASP A 218 9.79 22.97 -8.04
N GLY A 219 10.33 22.35 -7.00
CA GLY A 219 9.62 22.14 -5.73
C GLY A 219 9.26 23.43 -4.99
N LYS A 220 9.97 24.55 -5.22
CA LYS A 220 9.62 25.85 -4.62
C LYS A 220 8.41 26.48 -5.34
N ALA A 221 8.37 26.40 -6.67
CA ALA A 221 7.24 26.85 -7.45
C ALA A 221 5.99 26.01 -7.14
N LEU A 222 6.14 24.69 -7.09
CA LEU A 222 5.08 23.74 -6.72
C LEU A 222 4.49 24.07 -5.33
N LYS A 223 5.35 24.34 -4.33
CA LYS A 223 4.86 24.70 -2.98
C LYS A 223 3.94 25.93 -3.04
N LYS A 224 4.35 26.99 -3.75
CA LYS A 224 3.55 28.22 -3.88
C LYS A 224 2.22 27.96 -4.59
N GLU A 225 2.24 27.13 -5.63
CA GLU A 225 1.03 26.75 -6.36
C GLU A 225 0.05 26.00 -5.44
N LEU A 226 0.49 24.95 -4.73
CA LEU A 226 -0.35 24.19 -3.81
C LEU A 226 -0.90 25.08 -2.69
N GLU A 227 -0.07 25.95 -2.10
CA GLU A 227 -0.50 26.91 -1.09
C GLU A 227 -1.55 27.89 -1.60
N SER A 228 -1.47 28.33 -2.87
CA SER A 228 -2.48 29.19 -3.49
C SER A 228 -3.84 28.49 -3.66
N ARG A 229 -3.84 27.15 -3.71
CA ARG A 229 -5.02 26.29 -3.73
C ARG A 229 -5.52 25.91 -2.34
N GLY A 230 -4.91 26.45 -1.27
CA GLY A 230 -5.23 26.12 0.13
C GLY A 230 -4.60 24.81 0.63
N ILE A 231 -3.73 24.18 -0.15
CA ILE A 231 -3.07 22.93 0.22
C ILE A 231 -1.74 23.27 0.92
N ARG A 232 -1.65 23.02 2.22
CA ARG A 232 -0.42 23.22 2.98
C ARG A 232 0.49 22.01 2.85
N VAL A 233 1.71 22.21 2.39
CA VAL A 233 2.72 21.16 2.24
C VAL A 233 3.96 21.46 3.08
N HIS A 234 4.44 20.44 3.76
CA HIS A 234 5.68 20.47 4.54
C HIS A 234 6.61 19.35 4.06
N ALA A 235 7.84 19.71 3.74
CA ALA A 235 8.86 18.73 3.35
C ALA A 235 10.21 19.18 3.90
N SER A 236 11.11 18.23 4.13
CA SER A 236 12.47 18.51 4.64
C SER A 236 13.29 19.33 3.66
N THR A 237 13.06 19.18 2.37
CA THR A 237 13.73 19.96 1.30
C THR A 237 12.80 20.17 0.10
N PRO A 238 13.05 21.21 -0.73
CA PRO A 238 12.30 21.41 -1.98
C PRO A 238 12.41 20.19 -2.95
N ASN A 239 13.54 19.48 -2.94
CA ASN A 239 13.73 18.31 -3.78
C ASN A 239 12.76 17.16 -3.43
N VAL A 240 12.39 17.02 -2.15
CA VAL A 240 11.39 16.04 -1.73
C VAL A 240 10.01 16.40 -2.30
N LEU A 241 9.66 17.69 -2.35
CA LEU A 241 8.43 18.14 -3.00
C LEU A 241 8.43 17.84 -4.51
N SER A 242 9.54 18.08 -5.19
CA SER A 242 9.68 17.75 -6.61
C SER A 242 9.48 16.24 -6.87
N GLU A 243 10.04 15.38 -5.99
CA GLU A 243 9.88 13.92 -6.12
C GLU A 243 8.43 13.48 -6.04
N GLU A 244 7.65 14.09 -5.16
CA GLU A 244 6.28 13.70 -4.82
C GLU A 244 5.24 14.65 -5.48
N ALA A 245 5.65 15.40 -6.50
CA ALA A 245 4.78 16.31 -7.23
C ALA A 245 3.62 15.58 -7.92
N PRO A 246 2.44 16.20 -8.06
CA PRO A 246 1.29 15.64 -8.77
C PRO A 246 1.64 15.12 -10.17
N ASP A 247 2.37 15.89 -10.96
CA ASP A 247 2.80 15.51 -12.32
C ASP A 247 3.69 14.27 -12.38
N ALA A 248 4.22 13.82 -11.24
CA ALA A 248 5.00 12.58 -11.17
C ALA A 248 4.12 11.33 -11.01
N TYR A 249 2.82 11.48 -10.84
CA TYR A 249 1.86 10.40 -10.61
C TYR A 249 0.85 10.27 -11.75
N LYS A 250 0.22 9.11 -11.84
CA LYS A 250 -0.93 8.90 -12.72
C LYS A 250 -2.17 9.53 -12.08
N ASP A 251 -3.15 9.86 -12.89
CA ASP A 251 -4.46 10.31 -12.43
C ASP A 251 -5.12 9.22 -11.57
N VAL A 252 -5.38 9.55 -10.31
CA VAL A 252 -5.95 8.61 -9.35
C VAL A 252 -7.37 8.18 -9.73
N ASP A 253 -8.20 9.10 -10.26
CA ASP A 253 -9.58 8.81 -10.62
C ASP A 253 -9.65 7.81 -11.80
N ASN A 254 -8.74 7.92 -12.76
CA ASN A 254 -8.56 6.93 -13.83
C ASN A 254 -8.12 5.55 -13.28
N VAL A 255 -7.22 5.53 -12.31
CA VAL A 255 -6.78 4.27 -11.67
C VAL A 255 -7.94 3.61 -10.92
N ILE A 256 -8.78 4.38 -10.24
CA ILE A 256 -9.98 3.87 -9.55
C ILE A 256 -10.97 3.27 -10.55
N GLU A 257 -11.23 3.94 -11.67
CA GLU A 257 -12.14 3.43 -12.69
C GLU A 257 -11.65 2.10 -13.29
N LEU A 258 -10.37 2.02 -13.64
CA LEU A 258 -9.75 0.79 -14.13
C LEU A 258 -9.81 -0.34 -13.09
N THR A 259 -9.52 -0.04 -11.83
CA THR A 259 -9.57 -1.01 -10.73
C THR A 259 -10.98 -1.56 -10.52
N LYS A 260 -11.99 -0.68 -10.56
CA LYS A 260 -13.41 -1.06 -10.50
C LYS A 260 -13.81 -1.93 -11.69
N ASN A 261 -13.46 -1.50 -12.90
CA ASN A 261 -13.83 -2.22 -14.14
C ASN A 261 -13.15 -3.59 -14.24
N ALA A 262 -11.97 -3.74 -13.65
CA ALA A 262 -11.28 -5.02 -13.51
C ALA A 262 -11.85 -5.91 -12.39
N GLY A 263 -12.84 -5.46 -11.63
CA GLY A 263 -13.46 -6.21 -10.53
C GLY A 263 -12.52 -6.42 -9.32
N LEU A 264 -11.46 -5.64 -9.18
CA LEU A 264 -10.46 -5.83 -8.12
C LEU A 264 -10.90 -5.23 -6.80
N ALA A 265 -11.54 -4.06 -6.83
CA ALA A 265 -12.12 -3.38 -5.67
C ALA A 265 -13.24 -2.44 -6.11
N ARG A 266 -14.11 -2.08 -5.16
CA ARG A 266 -15.27 -1.18 -5.36
C ARG A 266 -14.99 0.19 -4.74
N PRO A 267 -15.23 1.32 -5.41
CA PRO A 267 -15.11 2.64 -4.81
C PRO A 267 -16.19 2.86 -3.74
N VAL A 268 -15.80 3.38 -2.58
CA VAL A 268 -16.71 3.70 -1.46
C VAL A 268 -16.84 5.20 -1.30
N VAL A 269 -15.76 5.90 -0.98
CA VAL A 269 -15.78 7.36 -0.85
C VAL A 269 -14.52 7.97 -1.47
N ARG A 270 -14.67 9.18 -2.03
CA ARG A 270 -13.56 10.03 -2.44
C ARG A 270 -13.20 10.97 -1.30
N LEU A 271 -11.91 11.13 -1.05
CA LEU A 271 -11.36 12.08 -0.08
C LEU A 271 -10.80 13.29 -0.84
N ASN A 272 -11.20 14.50 -0.43
CA ASN A 272 -10.78 15.77 -1.05
C ASN A 272 -9.65 16.43 -0.26
#